data_cdbff1a013f07489c2079b71f9497cb6
#
_entry.id   cdbff1a013f07489c2079b71f9497cb6
#
_cell.length_a   1.000
_cell.length_b   1.000
_cell.length_c   1.000
_cell.angle_alpha   90.00
_cell.angle_beta   90.00
_cell.angle_gamma   90.00
#
_symmetry.space_group_name_H-M   'P 1'
#
loop_
_entity.id
_entity.type
_entity.pdbx_description
1 polymer ?
#
loop_
_entity_poly.entity_id
_entity_poly.type
_entity_poly.pdbx_seq_one_letter_code
_entity_poly.pdbx_strand_id
1 'polypeptide(L)'
;MNIIKTICTATAVLLAGMLTSCSDYLDVSKELAKNLDKEEVFSKAKYIKQWYAELYQTCPNYSETGLDVQGSNGTVNAQAIYSGEIVCAHPNVLKFGQNTFTPSSTTHNRWWNCYKQIRQAMIFLDMAPESIGDPINADGYISVEEMRRYKADVTYLLAYNYFLLFEFYGPTPIIPETADPSDENLDYARASVDEMVGHIDQLLESLISGEYRDDLPETIKTGTGDDSSHDNSMYNLREILRPTKAAALALRARLWVYAASPLFNGG
;
A
#
# COMPACT_ATOMS: atom_id res chain seq x y z
N MET A 1 14.71 -4.74 74.33
CA MET A 1 14.12 -3.69 73.42
C MET A 1 14.94 -3.46 72.16
N ASN A 2 16.23 -3.77 72.14
CA ASN A 2 17.08 -3.53 70.93
C ASN A 2 16.98 -4.64 69.85
N ILE A 3 16.73 -5.90 70.21
CA ILE A 3 16.64 -7.03 69.27
C ILE A 3 15.40 -6.90 68.38
N ILE A 4 14.25 -6.46 68.88
CA ILE A 4 13.01 -6.30 68.14
C ILE A 4 13.15 -5.14 67.12
N LYS A 5 13.84 -4.03 67.49
CA LYS A 5 14.12 -2.93 66.60
C LYS A 5 15.05 -3.34 65.44
N THR A 6 16.06 -4.18 65.73
CA THR A 6 17.00 -4.68 64.71
C THR A 6 16.30 -5.64 63.73
N ILE A 7 15.39 -6.49 64.21
CA ILE A 7 14.62 -7.39 63.34
C ILE A 7 13.63 -6.59 62.47
N CYS A 8 12.91 -5.60 63.01
CA CYS A 8 12.01 -4.75 62.21
C CYS A 8 12.74 -3.93 61.14
N THR A 9 13.95 -3.41 61.43
CA THR A 9 14.73 -2.69 60.42
C THR A 9 15.29 -3.63 59.36
N ALA A 10 15.73 -4.83 59.69
CA ALA A 10 16.20 -5.82 58.73
C ALA A 10 15.07 -6.30 57.79
N THR A 11 13.87 -6.50 58.35
CA THR A 11 12.68 -6.89 57.56
C THR A 11 12.20 -5.76 56.61
N ALA A 12 12.26 -4.50 57.07
CA ALA A 12 11.90 -3.36 56.24
C ALA A 12 12.86 -3.12 55.06
N VAL A 13 14.18 -3.37 55.27
CA VAL A 13 15.19 -3.26 54.20
C VAL A 13 15.05 -4.43 53.21
N LEU A 14 14.71 -5.62 53.64
CA LEU A 14 14.43 -6.76 52.77
C LEU A 14 13.14 -6.54 51.92
N LEU A 15 12.08 -5.98 52.49
CA LEU A 15 10.87 -5.66 51.76
C LEU A 15 11.08 -4.49 50.74
N ALA A 16 11.89 -3.49 51.08
CA ALA A 16 12.22 -2.39 50.18
C ALA A 16 13.07 -2.86 48.98
N GLY A 17 13.91 -3.87 49.15
CA GLY A 17 14.71 -4.48 48.07
C GLY A 17 13.89 -5.32 47.07
N MET A 18 12.67 -5.74 47.43
CA MET A 18 11.80 -6.53 46.55
C MET A 18 10.90 -5.66 45.65
N LEU A 19 10.85 -4.34 45.87
CA LEU A 19 10.00 -3.46 45.10
C LEU A 19 10.70 -2.82 43.87
N THR A 20 12.01 -3.04 43.68
CA THR A 20 12.76 -2.47 42.56
C THR A 20 13.05 -3.45 41.43
N SER A 21 12.50 -4.65 41.44
CA SER A 21 12.94 -5.75 40.57
C SER A 21 11.89 -6.22 39.56
N CYS A 22 11.03 -5.42 39.01
CA CYS A 22 10.11 -5.92 37.96
C CYS A 22 9.71 -4.94 36.85
N SER A 23 10.22 -3.73 36.79
CA SER A 23 9.85 -2.86 35.66
C SER A 23 10.61 -3.21 34.36
N ASP A 24 11.87 -3.60 34.47
CA ASP A 24 12.71 -3.92 33.29
C ASP A 24 12.44 -5.30 32.68
N TYR A 25 11.90 -6.24 33.46
CA TYR A 25 11.64 -7.61 33.00
C TYR A 25 10.33 -7.68 32.16
N LEU A 26 9.42 -6.71 32.35
CA LEU A 26 8.17 -6.62 31.59
C LEU A 26 8.26 -5.64 30.42
N ASP A 27 9.35 -4.91 30.30
CA ASP A 27 9.63 -4.09 29.13
C ASP A 27 10.17 -4.98 28.00
N VAL A 28 9.24 -5.76 27.44
CA VAL A 28 9.49 -6.51 26.19
C VAL A 28 9.88 -5.48 25.17
N SER A 29 11.12 -5.53 24.69
CA SER A 29 11.58 -4.60 23.66
C SER A 29 10.53 -4.54 22.54
N LYS A 30 10.21 -3.37 22.05
CA LYS A 30 9.21 -3.15 20.97
C LYS A 30 9.46 -4.07 19.77
N GLU A 31 10.71 -4.48 19.53
CA GLU A 31 11.10 -5.49 18.53
C GLU A 31 10.55 -6.90 18.82
N LEU A 32 10.55 -7.34 20.08
CA LEU A 32 9.96 -8.65 20.47
C LEU A 32 8.42 -8.61 20.44
N ALA A 33 7.82 -7.46 20.75
CA ALA A 33 6.38 -7.27 20.72
C ALA A 33 5.83 -7.13 19.29
N LYS A 34 6.68 -7.05 18.26
CA LYS A 34 6.33 -6.72 16.84
C LYS A 34 5.54 -5.41 16.69
N ASN A 35 5.62 -4.53 17.66
CA ASN A 35 4.98 -3.21 17.66
C ASN A 35 6.03 -2.14 17.39
N LEU A 36 6.58 -2.13 16.17
CA LEU A 36 7.36 -0.98 15.68
C LEU A 36 6.39 0.20 15.54
N ASP A 37 6.72 1.34 16.15
CA ASP A 37 6.01 2.57 15.85
C ASP A 37 6.42 3.11 14.46
N LYS A 38 5.63 4.03 13.92
CA LYS A 38 5.86 4.55 12.57
C LYS A 38 7.21 5.25 12.46
N GLU A 39 7.61 5.98 13.48
CA GLU A 39 8.88 6.71 13.54
C GLU A 39 10.07 5.74 13.46
N GLU A 40 9.99 4.61 14.14
CA GLU A 40 11.03 3.59 14.07
C GLU A 40 11.09 2.92 12.70
N VAL A 41 9.95 2.65 12.08
CA VAL A 41 9.89 2.09 10.71
C VAL A 41 10.58 3.02 9.73
N PHE A 42 10.26 4.32 9.74
CA PHE A 42 10.85 5.28 8.82
C PHE A 42 12.26 5.76 9.22
N SER A 43 12.81 5.26 10.33
CA SER A 43 14.21 5.47 10.72
C SER A 43 15.20 4.44 10.15
N LYS A 44 14.72 3.37 9.49
CA LYS A 44 15.58 2.28 8.98
C LYS A 44 15.26 1.94 7.53
N ALA A 45 16.26 1.99 6.67
CA ALA A 45 16.13 1.70 5.24
C ALA A 45 15.45 0.35 4.93
N LYS A 46 15.77 -0.70 5.72
CA LYS A 46 15.17 -2.02 5.58
C LYS A 46 13.65 -1.98 5.72
N TYR A 47 13.13 -1.27 6.71
CA TYR A 47 11.69 -1.21 6.96
C TYR A 47 10.98 -0.32 5.95
N ILE A 48 11.62 0.77 5.50
CA ILE A 48 11.11 1.61 4.40
C ILE A 48 10.95 0.78 3.12
N LYS A 49 11.97 -0.03 2.76
CA LYS A 49 11.92 -0.91 1.59
C LYS A 49 10.81 -1.97 1.71
N GLN A 50 10.60 -2.52 2.91
CA GLN A 50 9.51 -3.47 3.16
C GLN A 50 8.14 -2.81 3.05
N TRP A 51 7.96 -1.63 3.64
CA TRP A 51 6.72 -0.86 3.53
C TRP A 51 6.40 -0.52 2.08
N TYR A 52 7.38 -0.01 1.34
CA TYR A 52 7.25 0.27 -0.08
C TYR A 52 6.83 -0.97 -0.89
N ALA A 53 7.45 -2.12 -0.66
CA ALA A 53 7.09 -3.36 -1.34
C ALA A 53 5.66 -3.82 -1.05
N GLU A 54 5.17 -3.61 0.17
CA GLU A 54 3.79 -3.95 0.59
C GLU A 54 2.74 -3.16 -0.20
N LEU A 55 3.05 -1.94 -0.65
CA LEU A 55 2.12 -1.10 -1.40
C LEU A 55 1.71 -1.66 -2.76
N TYR A 56 2.45 -2.64 -3.28
CA TYR A 56 2.12 -3.31 -4.54
C TYR A 56 1.08 -4.42 -4.40
N GLN A 57 0.67 -4.79 -3.20
CA GLN A 57 -0.24 -5.94 -2.97
C GLN A 57 -1.63 -5.77 -3.60
N THR A 58 -2.09 -4.55 -3.83
CA THR A 58 -3.39 -4.30 -4.49
C THR A 58 -3.32 -4.26 -5.99
N CYS A 59 -2.12 -4.29 -6.59
CA CYS A 59 -1.97 -4.36 -8.03
C CYS A 59 -2.59 -5.67 -8.53
N PRO A 60 -3.72 -5.63 -9.28
CA PRO A 60 -4.35 -6.84 -9.72
C PRO A 60 -3.49 -7.54 -10.77
N ASN A 61 -3.28 -8.81 -10.57
CA ASN A 61 -2.68 -9.65 -11.60
C ASN A 61 -3.78 -10.09 -12.59
N TYR A 62 -3.98 -9.34 -13.64
CA TYR A 62 -5.01 -9.65 -14.63
C TYR A 62 -4.71 -10.89 -15.48
N SER A 63 -3.48 -11.38 -15.50
CA SER A 63 -3.11 -12.60 -16.22
C SER A 63 -3.46 -13.87 -15.44
N GLU A 64 -3.43 -13.77 -14.13
CA GLU A 64 -3.77 -14.88 -13.22
C GLU A 64 -5.12 -14.68 -12.54
N THR A 65 -5.85 -13.66 -12.87
CA THR A 65 -7.10 -13.38 -12.20
C THR A 65 -8.10 -14.50 -12.35
N GLY A 66 -7.66 -15.48 -11.73
CA GLY A 66 -8.54 -16.24 -10.98
C GLY A 66 -9.29 -15.31 -10.06
N LEU A 67 -10.55 -15.23 -10.20
CA LEU A 67 -11.36 -15.28 -9.03
C LEU A 67 -10.71 -16.31 -8.14
N ASP A 68 -10.29 -15.92 -6.95
CA ASP A 68 -9.99 -16.88 -5.92
C ASP A 68 -11.32 -17.60 -5.62
N VAL A 69 -11.58 -18.59 -6.45
CA VAL A 69 -12.74 -19.46 -6.30
C VAL A 69 -12.31 -20.44 -5.24
N GLN A 70 -12.53 -20.03 -4.00
CA GLN A 70 -12.22 -20.82 -2.82
C GLN A 70 -12.56 -22.28 -3.07
N GLY A 71 -11.54 -23.14 -3.17
CA GLY A 71 -11.67 -24.56 -3.38
C GLY A 71 -11.51 -25.07 -4.82
N SER A 72 -11.12 -24.26 -5.79
CA SER A 72 -10.74 -24.76 -7.13
C SER A 72 -9.23 -24.61 -7.34
N ASN A 73 -8.59 -25.67 -7.80
CA ASN A 73 -7.18 -25.66 -8.22
C ASN A 73 -6.98 -24.97 -9.59
N GLY A 74 -7.90 -24.15 -10.04
CA GLY A 74 -7.88 -23.52 -11.35
C GLY A 74 -8.14 -22.03 -11.28
N THR A 75 -7.31 -21.27 -11.97
CA THR A 75 -7.47 -19.84 -12.24
C THR A 75 -8.50 -19.63 -13.33
N VAL A 76 -9.51 -18.83 -13.07
CA VAL A 76 -10.56 -18.48 -14.04
C VAL A 76 -10.42 -17.00 -14.37
N ASN A 77 -10.32 -16.65 -15.65
CA ASN A 77 -10.33 -15.25 -16.07
C ASN A 77 -11.72 -14.64 -15.82
N ALA A 78 -11.85 -13.97 -14.68
CA ALA A 78 -13.10 -13.37 -14.26
C ALA A 78 -13.63 -12.32 -15.25
N GLN A 79 -12.75 -11.55 -15.86
CA GLN A 79 -13.13 -10.47 -16.76
C GLN A 79 -13.74 -11.00 -18.05
N ALA A 80 -13.20 -12.10 -18.60
CA ALA A 80 -13.77 -12.75 -19.76
C ALA A 80 -15.16 -13.36 -19.48
N ILE A 81 -15.42 -13.73 -18.21
CA ILE A 81 -16.75 -14.20 -17.80
C ILE A 81 -17.71 -13.02 -17.61
N TYR A 82 -17.26 -11.92 -17.02
CA TYR A 82 -18.10 -10.72 -16.86
C TYR A 82 -18.44 -10.06 -18.19
N SER A 83 -17.51 -10.08 -19.15
CA SER A 83 -17.76 -9.58 -20.50
C SER A 83 -18.64 -10.49 -21.34
N GLY A 84 -18.91 -11.71 -20.88
CA GLY A 84 -19.66 -12.70 -21.62
C GLY A 84 -18.89 -13.41 -22.74
N GLU A 85 -17.58 -13.20 -22.83
CA GLU A 85 -16.74 -13.85 -23.84
C GLU A 85 -16.62 -15.36 -23.63
N ILE A 86 -16.63 -15.78 -22.37
CA ILE A 86 -16.59 -17.21 -22.00
C ILE A 86 -17.64 -17.54 -20.96
N VAL A 87 -18.11 -18.80 -21.00
CA VAL A 87 -18.96 -19.38 -19.96
C VAL A 87 -18.15 -20.44 -19.22
N CYS A 88 -18.03 -20.26 -17.91
CA CYS A 88 -17.37 -21.25 -17.06
C CYS A 88 -18.37 -22.20 -16.44
N ALA A 89 -18.12 -23.50 -16.56
CA ALA A 89 -18.99 -24.54 -15.98
C ALA A 89 -18.85 -24.71 -14.45
N HIS A 90 -17.87 -24.05 -13.83
CA HIS A 90 -17.65 -24.18 -12.39
C HIS A 90 -18.77 -23.51 -11.59
N PRO A 91 -19.43 -24.21 -10.63
CA PRO A 91 -20.61 -23.69 -9.94
C PRO A 91 -20.43 -22.34 -9.25
N ASN A 92 -19.25 -22.10 -8.67
CA ASN A 92 -18.95 -20.82 -8.01
C ASN A 92 -18.76 -19.66 -8.98
N VAL A 93 -18.55 -19.96 -10.26
CA VAL A 93 -18.32 -18.98 -11.32
C VAL A 93 -19.59 -18.73 -12.13
N LEU A 94 -20.48 -19.70 -12.22
CA LEU A 94 -21.77 -19.57 -12.90
C LEU A 94 -22.60 -18.39 -12.38
N LYS A 95 -22.52 -18.12 -11.07
CA LYS A 95 -23.20 -16.98 -10.44
C LYS A 95 -22.79 -15.63 -11.04
N PHE A 96 -21.59 -15.49 -11.62
CA PHE A 96 -21.15 -14.27 -12.26
C PHE A 96 -21.86 -14.00 -13.58
N GLY A 97 -22.14 -15.05 -14.36
CA GLY A 97 -22.94 -14.94 -15.58
C GLY A 97 -24.45 -14.85 -15.32
N GLN A 98 -24.91 -15.11 -14.11
CA GLN A 98 -26.34 -15.16 -13.75
C GLN A 98 -26.87 -13.90 -13.06
N ASN A 99 -26.12 -12.79 -13.06
CA ASN A 99 -26.53 -11.52 -12.41
C ASN A 99 -26.91 -11.66 -10.92
N THR A 100 -26.25 -12.55 -10.19
CA THR A 100 -26.54 -12.80 -8.77
C THR A 100 -25.78 -11.88 -7.82
N PHE A 101 -25.06 -10.88 -8.35
CA PHE A 101 -24.38 -9.89 -7.55
C PHE A 101 -25.36 -8.89 -6.94
N THR A 102 -25.19 -8.65 -5.66
CA THR A 102 -25.92 -7.63 -4.92
C THR A 102 -24.91 -6.65 -4.29
N PRO A 103 -25.36 -5.46 -3.87
CA PRO A 103 -24.48 -4.52 -3.16
C PRO A 103 -23.82 -5.09 -1.89
N SER A 104 -24.39 -6.16 -1.31
CA SER A 104 -23.84 -6.88 -0.16
C SER A 104 -22.94 -8.06 -0.53
N SER A 105 -22.70 -8.32 -1.81
CA SER A 105 -21.79 -9.38 -2.25
C SER A 105 -20.36 -9.06 -1.86
N THR A 106 -19.71 -9.98 -1.15
CA THR A 106 -18.30 -9.84 -0.71
C THR A 106 -17.30 -10.34 -1.75
N THR A 107 -17.76 -10.98 -2.80
CA THR A 107 -16.91 -11.47 -3.90
C THR A 107 -16.36 -10.29 -4.66
N HIS A 108 -15.03 -10.23 -4.87
CA HIS A 108 -14.30 -9.10 -5.45
C HIS A 108 -14.37 -7.80 -4.65
N ASN A 109 -14.63 -7.90 -3.35
CA ASN A 109 -14.57 -6.71 -2.51
C ASN A 109 -13.13 -6.19 -2.44
N ARG A 110 -12.88 -5.07 -3.13
CA ARG A 110 -11.60 -4.35 -3.12
C ARG A 110 -11.60 -3.18 -2.14
N TRP A 111 -12.75 -2.82 -1.57
CA TRP A 111 -12.93 -1.66 -0.73
C TRP A 111 -11.88 -1.54 0.38
N TRP A 112 -11.82 -2.56 1.23
CA TRP A 112 -10.91 -2.58 2.36
C TRP A 112 -9.43 -2.57 1.96
N ASN A 113 -9.09 -3.36 0.95
CA ASN A 113 -7.71 -3.46 0.50
C ASN A 113 -7.24 -2.15 -0.14
N CYS A 114 -8.06 -1.51 -0.98
CA CYS A 114 -7.70 -0.24 -1.58
C CYS A 114 -7.56 0.86 -0.52
N TYR A 115 -8.50 0.99 0.42
CA TYR A 115 -8.39 1.99 1.49
C TYR A 115 -7.22 1.72 2.44
N LYS A 116 -6.93 0.45 2.74
CA LYS A 116 -5.71 0.09 3.49
C LYS A 116 -4.47 0.61 2.76
N GLN A 117 -4.36 0.36 1.46
CA GLN A 117 -3.19 0.79 0.69
C GLN A 117 -3.14 2.31 0.48
N ILE A 118 -4.28 2.97 0.29
CA ILE A 118 -4.37 4.44 0.27
C ILE A 118 -3.78 5.00 1.56
N ARG A 119 -4.21 4.51 2.72
CA ARG A 119 -3.68 4.95 4.01
C ARG A 119 -2.19 4.69 4.15
N GLN A 120 -1.72 3.50 3.75
CA GLN A 120 -0.30 3.15 3.80
C GLN A 120 0.55 4.03 2.86
N ALA A 121 0.03 4.36 1.67
CA ALA A 121 0.67 5.25 0.72
C ALA A 121 0.76 6.69 1.27
N MET A 122 -0.31 7.21 1.85
CA MET A 122 -0.33 8.54 2.48
C MET A 122 0.67 8.64 3.62
N ILE A 123 0.75 7.63 4.51
CA ILE A 123 1.74 7.57 5.58
C ILE A 123 3.16 7.56 5.02
N PHE A 124 3.40 6.80 3.94
CA PHE A 124 4.71 6.77 3.30
C PHE A 124 5.11 8.14 2.76
N LEU A 125 4.21 8.81 2.04
CA LEU A 125 4.48 10.13 1.46
C LEU A 125 4.75 11.20 2.53
N ASP A 126 4.06 11.13 3.66
CA ASP A 126 4.22 12.03 4.80
C ASP A 126 5.52 11.78 5.58
N MET A 127 5.82 10.51 5.90
CA MET A 127 6.88 10.16 6.85
C MET A 127 8.21 9.78 6.20
N ALA A 128 8.25 9.44 4.90
CA ALA A 128 9.48 9.01 4.25
C ALA A 128 10.48 10.19 4.17
N PRO A 129 11.69 10.03 4.74
CA PRO A 129 12.71 11.06 4.73
C PRO A 129 13.21 11.36 3.30
N GLU A 130 14.06 12.35 3.13
CA GLU A 130 14.70 12.62 1.82
C GLU A 130 15.72 11.53 1.45
N SER A 131 16.43 11.01 2.44
CA SER A 131 17.39 9.90 2.32
C SER A 131 17.59 9.27 3.68
N ILE A 132 18.19 8.08 3.72
CA ILE A 132 18.49 7.41 4.98
C ILE A 132 19.73 6.53 4.87
N GLY A 133 20.50 6.49 5.96
CA GLY A 133 21.67 5.65 6.12
C GLY A 133 22.95 6.25 5.54
N ASP A 134 24.01 5.43 5.53
CA ASP A 134 25.34 5.81 5.03
C ASP A 134 25.57 5.13 3.66
N PRO A 135 26.02 5.86 2.63
CA PRO A 135 26.36 5.31 1.33
C PRO A 135 27.35 4.13 1.36
N ILE A 136 28.19 4.06 2.41
CA ILE A 136 29.16 2.96 2.59
C ILE A 136 28.45 1.64 2.93
N ASN A 137 27.25 1.70 3.54
CA ASN A 137 26.46 0.54 3.91
C ASN A 137 25.25 0.41 2.98
N ALA A 138 25.44 -0.23 1.84
CA ALA A 138 24.42 -0.34 0.79
C ALA A 138 23.08 -0.93 1.26
N ASP A 139 23.09 -1.88 2.19
CA ASP A 139 21.85 -2.49 2.71
C ASP A 139 21.06 -1.55 3.63
N GLY A 140 21.76 -0.66 4.32
CA GLY A 140 21.20 0.33 5.25
C GLY A 140 20.97 1.71 4.62
N TYR A 141 21.14 1.85 3.30
CA TYR A 141 21.11 3.12 2.61
C TYR A 141 19.98 3.21 1.56
N ILE A 142 19.36 4.38 1.49
CA ILE A 142 18.49 4.81 0.39
C ILE A 142 18.91 6.25 0.06
N SER A 143 19.37 6.47 -1.18
CA SER A 143 19.77 7.80 -1.65
C SER A 143 18.57 8.74 -1.80
N VAL A 144 18.83 10.03 -1.91
CA VAL A 144 17.82 11.05 -2.22
C VAL A 144 17.09 10.70 -3.53
N GLU A 145 17.84 10.32 -4.56
CA GLU A 145 17.27 9.94 -5.87
C GLU A 145 16.37 8.72 -5.77
N GLU A 146 16.81 7.66 -5.08
CA GLU A 146 15.99 6.46 -4.89
C GLU A 146 14.77 6.73 -4.02
N MET A 147 14.86 7.59 -3.00
CA MET A 147 13.72 7.96 -2.18
C MET A 147 12.69 8.78 -2.97
N ARG A 148 13.14 9.72 -3.81
CA ARG A 148 12.27 10.45 -4.73
C ARG A 148 11.57 9.49 -5.69
N ARG A 149 12.32 8.53 -6.22
CA ARG A 149 11.76 7.46 -7.06
C ARG A 149 10.70 6.66 -6.32
N TYR A 150 10.92 6.28 -5.04
CA TYR A 150 9.91 5.62 -4.23
C TYR A 150 8.67 6.47 -4.04
N LYS A 151 8.83 7.76 -3.73
CA LYS A 151 7.69 8.68 -3.58
C LYS A 151 6.88 8.81 -4.87
N ALA A 152 7.53 8.88 -6.02
CA ALA A 152 6.87 8.88 -7.32
C ALA A 152 6.08 7.58 -7.57
N ASP A 153 6.67 6.41 -7.31
CA ASP A 153 5.99 5.13 -7.42
C ASP A 153 4.78 5.03 -6.49
N VAL A 154 4.94 5.49 -5.23
CA VAL A 154 3.86 5.49 -4.23
C VAL A 154 2.73 6.42 -4.63
N THR A 155 3.03 7.58 -5.22
CA THR A 155 2.02 8.50 -5.77
C THR A 155 1.24 7.83 -6.92
N TYR A 156 1.92 7.09 -7.79
CA TYR A 156 1.24 6.29 -8.81
C TYR A 156 0.32 5.24 -8.20
N LEU A 157 0.80 4.49 -7.20
CA LEU A 157 0.00 3.46 -6.52
C LEU A 157 -1.19 4.05 -5.76
N LEU A 158 -1.03 5.24 -5.19
CA LEU A 158 -2.13 5.99 -4.58
C LEU A 158 -3.22 6.32 -5.60
N ALA A 159 -2.83 6.92 -6.73
CA ALA A 159 -3.74 7.21 -7.84
C ALA A 159 -4.41 5.94 -8.37
N TYR A 160 -3.66 4.85 -8.50
CA TYR A 160 -4.15 3.58 -8.98
C TYR A 160 -5.19 2.95 -8.03
N ASN A 161 -4.98 3.02 -6.71
CA ASN A 161 -5.96 2.52 -5.73
C ASN A 161 -7.27 3.33 -5.76
N TYR A 162 -7.20 4.66 -5.88
CA TYR A 162 -8.39 5.49 -6.08
C TYR A 162 -9.08 5.18 -7.41
N PHE A 163 -8.32 4.94 -8.48
CA PHE A 163 -8.90 4.52 -9.76
C PHE A 163 -9.61 3.16 -9.65
N LEU A 164 -9.04 2.18 -8.95
CA LEU A 164 -9.70 0.89 -8.70
C LEU A 164 -11.01 1.05 -7.91
N LEU A 165 -11.05 1.94 -6.92
CA LEU A 165 -12.28 2.27 -6.21
C LEU A 165 -13.30 2.90 -7.15
N PHE A 166 -12.89 3.86 -7.96
CA PHE A 166 -13.75 4.53 -8.94
C PHE A 166 -14.30 3.55 -9.99
N GLU A 167 -13.46 2.64 -10.50
CA GLU A 167 -13.84 1.60 -11.47
C GLU A 167 -14.91 0.66 -10.92
N PHE A 168 -14.80 0.24 -9.64
CA PHE A 168 -15.68 -0.77 -9.05
C PHE A 168 -16.91 -0.19 -8.35
N TYR A 169 -16.80 0.99 -7.77
CA TYR A 169 -17.82 1.54 -6.86
C TYR A 169 -18.33 2.92 -7.27
N GLY A 170 -17.83 3.47 -8.39
CA GLY A 170 -18.03 4.88 -8.72
C GLY A 170 -17.29 5.82 -7.77
N PRO A 171 -17.72 7.08 -7.64
CA PRO A 171 -17.09 8.00 -6.70
C PRO A 171 -17.19 7.47 -5.27
N THR A 172 -16.07 7.49 -4.56
CA THR A 172 -15.94 7.02 -3.17
C THR A 172 -15.39 8.16 -2.31
N PRO A 173 -15.37 8.04 -0.97
CA PRO A 173 -14.73 9.04 -0.14
C PRO A 173 -13.25 9.24 -0.49
N ILE A 174 -12.83 10.49 -0.62
CA ILE A 174 -11.42 10.88 -0.70
C ILE A 174 -10.95 11.14 0.71
N ILE A 175 -9.93 10.42 1.15
CA ILE A 175 -9.40 10.54 2.51
C ILE A 175 -8.55 11.81 2.61
N PRO A 176 -8.84 12.73 3.52
CA PRO A 176 -8.01 13.90 3.75
C PRO A 176 -6.61 13.53 4.23
N GLU A 177 -5.60 14.32 3.86
CA GLU A 177 -4.22 14.14 4.34
C GLU A 177 -4.13 14.24 5.87
N THR A 178 -4.99 15.06 6.47
CA THR A 178 -5.06 15.26 7.93
C THR A 178 -5.84 14.18 8.67
N ALA A 179 -6.38 13.16 7.98
CA ALA A 179 -7.17 12.11 8.62
C ALA A 179 -6.33 11.30 9.63
N ASP A 180 -6.78 11.25 10.88
CA ASP A 180 -6.17 10.44 11.94
C ASP A 180 -7.10 9.29 12.33
N PRO A 181 -6.59 8.06 12.53
CA PRO A 181 -7.40 6.92 12.99
C PRO A 181 -8.06 7.12 14.36
N SER A 182 -7.56 8.07 15.14
CA SER A 182 -8.14 8.44 16.45
C SER A 182 -9.27 9.48 16.35
N ASP A 183 -9.54 10.00 15.15
CA ASP A 183 -10.63 10.94 14.94
C ASP A 183 -11.98 10.29 15.29
N GLU A 184 -12.85 11.02 15.99
CA GLU A 184 -14.16 10.53 16.39
C GLU A 184 -15.09 10.27 15.19
N ASN A 185 -14.86 10.94 14.07
CA ASN A 185 -15.66 10.80 12.86
C ASN A 185 -14.79 10.47 11.63
N LEU A 186 -14.75 9.19 11.29
CA LEU A 186 -14.09 8.68 10.07
C LEU A 186 -15.10 8.37 8.95
N ASP A 187 -16.36 8.75 9.10
CA ASP A 187 -17.40 8.54 8.10
C ASP A 187 -17.42 9.69 7.09
N TYR A 188 -16.51 9.64 6.13
CA TYR A 188 -16.41 10.62 5.08
C TYR A 188 -17.48 10.41 4.01
N ALA A 189 -18.11 11.51 3.58
CA ALA A 189 -19.07 11.48 2.48
C ALA A 189 -18.39 11.03 1.16
N ARG A 190 -19.18 10.42 0.28
CA ARG A 190 -18.71 10.14 -1.08
C ARG A 190 -18.43 11.45 -1.82
N ALA A 191 -17.34 11.47 -2.56
CA ALA A 191 -17.04 12.55 -3.49
C ALA A 191 -18.03 12.56 -4.66
N SER A 192 -18.13 13.67 -5.37
CA SER A 192 -18.72 13.70 -6.69
C SER A 192 -17.81 13.03 -7.74
N VAL A 193 -18.34 12.77 -8.91
CA VAL A 193 -17.52 12.24 -10.03
C VAL A 193 -16.39 13.21 -10.37
N ASP A 194 -16.69 14.51 -10.45
CA ASP A 194 -15.70 15.53 -10.80
C ASP A 194 -14.59 15.66 -9.76
N GLU A 195 -14.93 15.59 -8.47
CA GLU A 195 -13.96 15.60 -7.38
C GLU A 195 -13.06 14.37 -7.42
N MET A 196 -13.63 13.18 -7.62
CA MET A 196 -12.86 11.94 -7.67
C MET A 196 -11.94 11.90 -8.90
N VAL A 197 -12.45 12.24 -10.07
CA VAL A 197 -11.66 12.31 -11.30
C VAL A 197 -10.56 13.37 -11.18
N GLY A 198 -10.91 14.56 -10.68
CA GLY A 198 -9.94 15.63 -10.45
C GLY A 198 -8.84 15.24 -9.48
N HIS A 199 -9.16 14.55 -8.39
CA HIS A 199 -8.17 14.07 -7.43
C HIS A 199 -7.20 13.06 -8.05
N ILE A 200 -7.70 12.06 -8.77
CA ILE A 200 -6.86 11.06 -9.44
C ILE A 200 -6.01 11.72 -10.53
N ASP A 201 -6.61 12.64 -11.31
CA ASP A 201 -5.90 13.36 -12.37
C ASP A 201 -4.76 14.23 -11.83
N GLN A 202 -4.95 14.91 -10.70
CA GLN A 202 -3.91 15.70 -10.03
C GLN A 202 -2.73 14.84 -9.57
N LEU A 203 -2.99 13.66 -8.98
CA LEU A 203 -1.93 12.71 -8.61
C LEU A 203 -1.13 12.27 -9.84
N LEU A 204 -1.80 11.95 -10.94
CA LEU A 204 -1.14 11.54 -12.19
C LEU A 204 -0.42 12.70 -12.87
N GLU A 205 -0.97 13.91 -12.82
CA GLU A 205 -0.32 15.12 -13.35
C GLU A 205 1.00 15.41 -12.64
N SER A 206 1.07 15.20 -11.32
CA SER A 206 2.31 15.37 -10.55
C SER A 206 3.44 14.49 -11.06
N LEU A 207 3.11 13.31 -11.61
CA LEU A 207 4.04 12.33 -12.16
C LEU A 207 4.44 12.62 -13.62
N ILE A 208 3.55 13.26 -14.38
CA ILE A 208 3.73 13.47 -15.83
C ILE A 208 4.47 14.77 -16.08
N SER A 209 4.03 15.86 -15.47
CA SER A 209 4.53 17.22 -15.71
C SER A 209 4.80 18.02 -14.44
N GLY A 210 4.41 17.52 -13.26
CA GLY A 210 4.53 18.20 -11.98
C GLY A 210 5.80 17.83 -11.20
N GLU A 211 5.65 17.65 -9.90
CA GLU A 211 6.75 17.50 -8.93
C GLU A 211 7.66 16.31 -9.22
N TYR A 212 7.10 15.16 -9.65
CA TYR A 212 7.82 13.89 -9.85
C TYR A 212 8.10 13.58 -11.31
N ARG A 213 7.97 14.55 -12.22
CA ARG A 213 8.11 14.35 -13.67
C ARG A 213 9.44 13.71 -14.09
N ASP A 214 10.51 13.99 -13.34
CA ASP A 214 11.86 13.52 -13.66
C ASP A 214 12.25 12.27 -12.83
N ASP A 215 11.37 11.86 -11.90
CA ASP A 215 11.60 10.71 -11.03
C ASP A 215 11.02 9.40 -11.60
N LEU A 216 10.08 9.47 -12.55
CA LEU A 216 9.61 8.31 -13.30
C LEU A 216 10.36 8.18 -14.63
N PRO A 217 10.92 7.00 -14.97
CA PRO A 217 11.49 6.78 -16.28
C PRO A 217 10.39 6.76 -17.36
N GLU A 218 10.72 7.18 -18.56
CA GLU A 218 9.82 7.12 -19.71
C GLU A 218 9.37 5.68 -20.00
N THR A 219 10.34 4.76 -19.94
CA THR A 219 10.15 3.34 -20.21
C THR A 219 10.97 2.50 -19.23
N ILE A 220 10.72 1.20 -19.20
CA ILE A 220 11.54 0.25 -18.44
C ILE A 220 12.99 0.31 -18.95
N LYS A 221 13.94 0.62 -18.06
CA LYS A 221 15.35 0.61 -18.42
C LYS A 221 15.78 -0.84 -18.69
N THR A 222 16.24 -1.12 -19.89
CA THR A 222 16.93 -2.37 -20.22
C THR A 222 18.26 -2.37 -19.49
N GLY A 223 18.63 -3.49 -18.86
CA GLY A 223 19.96 -3.66 -18.29
C GLY A 223 21.00 -3.47 -19.39
N THR A 224 21.93 -2.55 -19.22
CA THR A 224 23.16 -2.54 -19.99
C THR A 224 23.98 -3.70 -19.45
N GLY A 225 24.33 -4.70 -20.25
CA GLY A 225 24.96 -5.97 -19.86
C GLY A 225 26.28 -5.91 -19.08
N ASP A 226 26.50 -4.86 -18.34
CA ASP A 226 27.66 -4.60 -17.50
C ASP A 226 27.45 -4.94 -16.01
N ASP A 227 26.24 -5.35 -15.65
CA ASP A 227 25.99 -5.85 -14.31
C ASP A 227 26.41 -7.32 -14.23
N SER A 228 27.63 -7.54 -13.75
CA SER A 228 28.24 -8.86 -13.51
C SER A 228 27.50 -9.69 -12.45
N SER A 229 26.42 -9.19 -11.87
CA SER A 229 25.54 -9.89 -10.97
C SER A 229 24.48 -10.68 -11.75
N HIS A 230 24.83 -11.85 -12.26
CA HIS A 230 23.96 -13.00 -12.58
C HIS A 230 22.70 -12.77 -13.44
N ASP A 231 22.41 -11.57 -13.89
CA ASP A 231 21.20 -11.29 -14.65
C ASP A 231 21.53 -10.88 -16.08
N ASN A 232 21.71 -11.89 -16.94
CA ASN A 232 21.74 -11.74 -18.38
C ASN A 232 20.34 -11.41 -18.95
N SER A 233 19.40 -11.00 -18.11
CA SER A 233 18.08 -10.59 -18.57
C SER A 233 18.21 -9.26 -19.31
N MET A 234 17.55 -9.18 -20.44
CA MET A 234 17.43 -7.97 -21.27
C MET A 234 16.71 -6.83 -20.51
N TYR A 235 16.26 -7.11 -19.30
CA TYR A 235 15.50 -6.19 -18.44
C TYR A 235 16.10 -6.14 -17.04
N ASN A 236 16.18 -4.97 -16.47
CA ASN A 236 16.44 -4.84 -15.05
C ASN A 236 15.22 -5.31 -14.26
N LEU A 237 15.28 -6.52 -13.68
CA LEU A 237 14.16 -7.11 -12.94
C LEU A 237 13.68 -6.23 -11.78
N ARG A 238 14.55 -5.39 -11.22
CA ARG A 238 14.17 -4.44 -10.16
C ARG A 238 13.26 -3.33 -10.67
N GLU A 239 13.31 -3.02 -11.97
CA GLU A 239 12.51 -1.96 -12.60
C GLU A 239 11.25 -2.47 -13.30
N ILE A 240 11.21 -3.78 -13.64
CA ILE A 240 10.17 -4.33 -14.52
C ILE A 240 8.75 -4.20 -13.98
N LEU A 241 8.60 -4.15 -12.66
CA LEU A 241 7.30 -4.03 -11.97
C LEU A 241 7.03 -2.61 -11.45
N ARG A 242 7.97 -1.71 -11.64
CA ARG A 242 7.82 -0.30 -11.17
C ARG A 242 7.08 0.53 -12.21
N PRO A 243 6.27 1.52 -11.79
CA PRO A 243 5.58 2.41 -12.70
C PRO A 243 6.55 3.18 -13.60
N THR A 244 6.09 3.50 -14.80
CA THR A 244 6.77 4.37 -15.74
C THR A 244 5.88 5.56 -16.08
N LYS A 245 6.44 6.60 -16.70
CA LYS A 245 5.64 7.72 -17.19
C LYS A 245 4.58 7.27 -18.19
N ALA A 246 4.93 6.30 -19.05
CA ALA A 246 3.96 5.68 -19.97
C ALA A 246 2.80 5.01 -19.22
N ALA A 247 3.06 4.36 -18.09
CA ALA A 247 2.00 3.78 -17.25
C ALA A 247 1.10 4.86 -16.64
N ALA A 248 1.68 5.97 -16.17
CA ALA A 248 0.90 7.11 -15.64
C ALA A 248 0.02 7.75 -16.71
N LEU A 249 0.54 7.95 -17.92
CA LEU A 249 -0.22 8.46 -19.06
C LEU A 249 -1.35 7.50 -19.48
N ALA A 250 -1.09 6.20 -19.50
CA ALA A 250 -2.08 5.19 -19.83
C ALA A 250 -3.22 5.14 -18.78
N LEU A 251 -2.89 5.22 -17.51
CA LEU A 251 -3.88 5.27 -16.43
C LEU A 251 -4.72 6.54 -16.51
N ARG A 252 -4.08 7.68 -16.79
CA ARG A 252 -4.77 8.96 -16.99
C ARG A 252 -5.74 8.90 -18.17
N ALA A 253 -5.30 8.37 -19.31
CA ALA A 253 -6.17 8.18 -20.47
C ALA A 253 -7.38 7.29 -20.14
N ARG A 254 -7.14 6.17 -19.42
CA ARG A 254 -8.21 5.27 -18.97
C ARG A 254 -9.19 5.96 -18.03
N LEU A 255 -8.70 6.78 -17.08
CA LEU A 255 -9.53 7.56 -16.16
C LEU A 255 -10.51 8.45 -16.94
N TRP A 256 -10.01 9.21 -17.91
CA TRP A 256 -10.85 10.14 -18.68
C TRP A 256 -11.84 9.42 -19.59
N VAL A 257 -11.46 8.29 -20.21
CA VAL A 257 -12.39 7.45 -20.98
C VAL A 257 -13.51 6.91 -20.06
N TYR A 258 -13.14 6.50 -18.85
CA TYR A 258 -14.13 6.02 -17.87
C TYR A 258 -15.09 7.13 -17.44
N ALA A 259 -14.54 8.31 -17.09
CA ALA A 259 -15.33 9.47 -16.70
C ALA A 259 -16.27 9.97 -17.83
N ALA A 260 -15.82 9.85 -19.08
CA ALA A 260 -16.61 10.21 -20.26
C ALA A 260 -17.68 9.18 -20.64
N SER A 261 -17.72 8.02 -19.98
CA SER A 261 -18.68 6.97 -20.29
C SER A 261 -20.13 7.39 -19.99
N PRO A 262 -21.13 6.82 -20.68
CA PRO A 262 -22.56 7.07 -20.39
C PRO A 262 -22.95 6.74 -18.94
N LEU A 263 -22.20 5.89 -18.27
CA LEU A 263 -22.42 5.55 -16.87
C LEU A 263 -22.40 6.78 -15.94
N PHE A 264 -21.55 7.76 -16.25
CA PHE A 264 -21.36 8.96 -15.42
C PHE A 264 -21.93 10.22 -16.07
N ASN A 265 -22.11 10.26 -17.39
CA ASN A 265 -22.57 11.43 -18.14
C ASN A 265 -24.03 11.32 -18.61
N GLY A 266 -24.73 10.26 -18.24
CA GLY A 266 -26.16 10.13 -18.52
C GLY A 266 -26.46 10.12 -20.03
N GLY A 267 -25.72 9.33 -20.81
CA GLY A 267 -25.78 9.22 -22.26
C GLY A 267 -27.13 9.04 -22.88
#